data_44138fe28273f918d201057ee4b75af3
#
_entry.id   44138fe28273f918d201057ee4b75af3
#
_cell.length_a   1.000
_cell.length_b   1.000
_cell.length_c   1.000
_cell.angle_alpha   90.00
_cell.angle_beta   90.00
_cell.angle_gamma   90.00
#
_symmetry.space_group_name_H-M   'P 1'
#
loop_
_entity.id
_entity.type
_entity.pdbx_description
1 polymer ?
#
loop_
_entity_poly.entity_id
_entity_poly.type
_entity_poly.pdbx_seq_one_letter_code
_entity_poly.pdbx_strand_id
1 'polypeptide(L)'
;MNAGLSHPDMKSPISYALNYPDKVKANIKKLNLTVIKSLNFEEVDTSVFKSINISRSALKQGHAFVISLNAVNEVAVESFIKNNISFNAIINIIEESLSKIKSNNINNLEDIFIIDNKARKISKQIIKNGNFK
;
A
#
# COMPACT_ATOMS: atom_id res chain seq x y z
N MET A 1 -0.47 -14.44 -20.65
CA MET A 1 -0.02 -13.94 -19.33
C MET A 1 1.50 -14.02 -19.30
N ASN A 2 2.20 -12.94 -18.99
CA ASN A 2 3.66 -12.92 -18.85
C ASN A 2 4.02 -12.81 -17.37
N ALA A 3 4.91 -13.67 -16.89
CA ALA A 3 5.45 -13.59 -15.54
C ALA A 3 6.90 -13.12 -15.61
N GLY A 4 7.23 -12.05 -14.89
CA GLY A 4 8.60 -11.57 -14.73
C GLY A 4 9.17 -12.06 -13.39
N LEU A 5 10.29 -12.76 -13.44
CA LEU A 5 11.00 -13.20 -12.24
C LEU A 5 12.29 -12.42 -12.11
N SER A 6 12.46 -11.74 -10.97
CA SER A 6 13.67 -11.00 -10.64
C SER A 6 14.03 -11.17 -9.16
N HIS A 7 15.24 -10.80 -8.78
CA HIS A 7 15.55 -10.61 -7.36
C HIS A 7 14.55 -9.60 -6.76
N PRO A 8 14.08 -9.78 -5.50
CA PRO A 8 13.11 -8.88 -4.85
C PRO A 8 13.74 -7.50 -4.60
N ASP A 9 13.77 -6.67 -5.61
CA ASP A 9 14.30 -5.32 -5.62
C ASP A 9 13.41 -4.45 -6.53
N MET A 10 12.82 -3.42 -5.98
CA MET A 10 11.94 -2.48 -6.70
C MET A 10 12.61 -1.76 -7.86
N LYS A 11 13.94 -1.70 -7.88
CA LYS A 11 14.70 -1.16 -9.04
C LYS A 11 14.40 -1.93 -10.33
N SER A 12 14.08 -3.23 -10.23
CA SER A 12 13.78 -4.07 -11.40
C SER A 12 12.53 -3.58 -12.16
N PRO A 13 11.33 -3.53 -11.55
CA PRO A 13 10.14 -3.07 -12.25
C PRO A 13 10.21 -1.57 -12.61
N ILE A 14 10.83 -0.73 -11.78
CA ILE A 14 11.00 0.70 -12.06
C ILE A 14 11.89 0.92 -13.28
N SER A 15 13.06 0.24 -13.33
CA SER A 15 13.97 0.33 -14.48
C SER A 15 13.29 -0.13 -15.76
N TYR A 16 12.51 -1.22 -15.70
CA TYR A 16 11.76 -1.67 -16.87
C TYR A 16 10.69 -0.69 -17.32
N ALA A 17 9.92 -0.12 -16.38
CA ALA A 17 8.88 0.84 -16.70
C ALA A 17 9.42 2.14 -17.33
N LEU A 18 10.57 2.62 -16.84
CA LEU A 18 11.21 3.84 -17.36
C LEU A 18 11.84 3.66 -18.75
N ASN A 19 12.28 2.45 -19.08
CA ASN A 19 12.99 2.19 -20.33
C ASN A 19 12.16 1.39 -21.35
N TYR A 20 10.89 1.12 -21.04
CA TYR A 20 10.02 0.34 -21.92
C TYR A 20 10.00 0.92 -23.36
N PRO A 21 10.11 0.09 -24.42
CA PRO A 21 10.13 -1.38 -24.40
C PRO A 21 11.52 -2.00 -24.19
N ASP A 22 12.57 -1.19 -24.04
CA ASP A 22 13.94 -1.66 -23.95
C ASP A 22 14.28 -2.23 -22.57
N LYS A 23 15.13 -3.25 -22.54
CA LYS A 23 15.68 -3.82 -21.31
C LYS A 23 17.07 -3.26 -21.06
N VAL A 24 17.15 -2.23 -20.23
CA VAL A 24 18.42 -1.62 -19.85
C VAL A 24 19.04 -2.39 -18.66
N LYS A 25 20.36 -2.53 -18.70
CA LYS A 25 21.12 -3.16 -17.61
C LYS A 25 21.03 -2.28 -16.36
N ALA A 26 20.28 -2.72 -15.36
CA ALA A 26 20.24 -2.08 -14.04
C ALA A 26 21.21 -2.78 -13.09
N ASN A 27 21.73 -2.03 -12.11
CA ASN A 27 22.60 -2.59 -11.06
C ASN A 27 21.75 -3.35 -10.01
N ILE A 28 21.28 -4.53 -10.41
CA ILE A 28 20.40 -5.39 -9.63
C ILE A 28 21.06 -6.76 -9.53
N LYS A 29 20.99 -7.37 -8.35
CA LYS A 29 21.46 -8.75 -8.15
C LYS A 29 20.69 -9.70 -9.07
N LYS A 30 21.42 -10.55 -9.79
CA LYS A 30 20.80 -11.55 -10.67
C LYS A 30 20.08 -12.62 -9.84
N LEU A 31 18.89 -12.99 -10.29
CA LEU A 31 18.18 -14.13 -9.74
C LEU A 31 18.84 -15.43 -10.23
N ASN A 32 19.24 -16.28 -9.28
CA ASN A 32 19.80 -17.59 -9.60
C ASN A 32 18.75 -18.69 -9.32
N LEU A 33 18.09 -19.15 -10.37
CA LEU A 33 17.03 -20.16 -10.25
C LEU A 33 17.54 -21.52 -9.79
N THR A 34 18.82 -21.84 -10.02
CA THR A 34 19.43 -23.10 -9.55
C THR A 34 19.63 -23.13 -8.04
N VAL A 35 19.75 -21.96 -7.41
CA VAL A 35 19.80 -21.80 -5.95
C VAL A 35 18.40 -21.85 -5.35
N ILE A 36 17.41 -21.22 -6.00
CA ILE A 36 16.01 -21.19 -5.53
C ILE A 36 15.34 -22.55 -5.66
N LYS A 37 15.63 -23.28 -6.72
CA LYS A 37 15.14 -24.64 -7.04
C LYS A 37 13.63 -24.70 -7.31
N SER A 38 12.78 -24.31 -6.36
CA SER A 38 11.31 -24.34 -6.49
C SER A 38 10.67 -23.06 -6.01
N LEU A 39 9.52 -22.72 -6.61
CA LEU A 39 8.62 -21.65 -6.17
C LEU A 39 7.26 -22.29 -5.90
N ASN A 40 6.72 -22.02 -4.73
CA ASN A 40 5.40 -22.47 -4.34
C ASN A 40 4.39 -21.33 -4.52
N PHE A 41 3.21 -21.68 -5.03
CA PHE A 41 2.14 -20.73 -5.30
C PHE A 41 0.89 -21.22 -4.56
N GLU A 42 0.27 -20.35 -3.78
CA GLU A 42 -0.95 -20.63 -3.04
C GLU A 42 -1.97 -19.54 -3.28
N GLU A 43 -3.24 -19.86 -3.15
CA GLU A 43 -4.28 -18.84 -3.17
C GLU A 43 -4.19 -17.95 -1.94
N VAL A 44 -4.42 -16.65 -2.13
CA VAL A 44 -4.35 -15.70 -1.03
C VAL A 44 -5.62 -15.79 -0.18
N ASP A 45 -5.47 -16.10 1.10
CA ASP A 45 -6.56 -16.00 2.07
C ASP A 45 -6.87 -14.53 2.37
N THR A 46 -7.89 -14.00 1.71
CA THR A 46 -8.32 -12.62 1.87
C THR A 46 -9.03 -12.33 3.19
N SER A 47 -9.35 -13.34 3.99
CA SER A 47 -9.87 -13.16 5.35
C SER A 47 -8.75 -12.76 6.31
N VAL A 48 -7.56 -13.32 6.10
CA VAL A 48 -6.34 -13.00 6.84
C VAL A 48 -5.68 -11.74 6.26
N PHE A 49 -5.50 -11.70 4.93
CA PHE A 49 -4.83 -10.61 4.22
C PHE A 49 -5.84 -9.58 3.68
N LYS A 50 -6.59 -8.95 4.58
CA LYS A 50 -7.64 -7.97 4.25
C LYS A 50 -7.15 -6.78 3.41
N SER A 51 -5.87 -6.42 3.51
CA SER A 51 -5.26 -5.30 2.78
C SER A 51 -5.50 -5.37 1.27
N ILE A 52 -5.55 -6.57 0.70
CA ILE A 52 -5.81 -6.79 -0.74
C ILE A 52 -7.22 -6.32 -1.12
N ASN A 53 -8.22 -6.72 -0.33
CA ASN A 53 -9.61 -6.33 -0.57
C ASN A 53 -9.83 -4.83 -0.33
N ILE A 54 -9.20 -4.27 0.71
CA ILE A 54 -9.24 -2.85 1.02
C ILE A 54 -8.66 -2.05 -0.16
N SER A 55 -7.50 -2.43 -0.66
CA SER A 55 -6.85 -1.74 -1.78
C SER A 55 -7.67 -1.80 -3.07
N ARG A 56 -8.24 -2.98 -3.37
CA ARG A 56 -9.13 -3.15 -4.53
C ARG A 56 -10.42 -2.33 -4.39
N SER A 57 -10.98 -2.27 -3.19
CA SER A 57 -12.17 -1.46 -2.89
C SER A 57 -11.87 0.03 -3.02
N ALA A 58 -10.76 0.51 -2.46
CA ALA A 58 -10.34 1.91 -2.59
C ALA A 58 -10.16 2.32 -4.07
N LEU A 59 -9.53 1.45 -4.88
CA LEU A 59 -9.36 1.69 -6.31
C LEU A 59 -10.71 1.82 -7.04
N LYS A 60 -11.69 0.97 -6.71
CA LYS A 60 -13.04 1.02 -7.29
C LYS A 60 -13.82 2.28 -6.87
N GLN A 61 -13.57 2.78 -5.67
CA GLN A 61 -14.25 3.98 -5.14
C GLN A 61 -13.65 5.28 -5.67
N GLY A 62 -12.47 5.22 -6.32
CA GLY A 62 -11.87 6.35 -7.01
C GLY A 62 -10.66 6.96 -6.30
N HIS A 63 -10.07 7.95 -6.96
CA HIS A 63 -8.77 8.51 -6.60
C HIS A 63 -8.71 9.06 -5.17
N ALA A 64 -9.76 9.69 -4.67
CA ALA A 64 -9.80 10.21 -3.30
C ALA A 64 -9.59 9.11 -2.25
N PHE A 65 -10.15 7.91 -2.48
CA PHE A 65 -9.95 6.77 -1.59
C PHE A 65 -8.55 6.18 -1.69
N VAL A 66 -7.94 6.18 -2.88
CA VAL A 66 -6.56 5.71 -3.08
C VAL A 66 -5.57 6.62 -2.35
N ILE A 67 -5.72 7.95 -2.49
CA ILE A 67 -4.90 8.94 -1.76
C ILE A 67 -5.06 8.75 -0.26
N SER A 68 -6.31 8.65 0.20
CA SER A 68 -6.62 8.50 1.62
C SER A 68 -6.07 7.19 2.19
N LEU A 69 -6.18 6.08 1.46
CA LEU A 69 -5.62 4.79 1.86
C LEU A 69 -4.10 4.90 2.07
N ASN A 70 -3.38 5.52 1.12
CA ASN A 70 -1.94 5.71 1.24
C ASN A 70 -1.59 6.54 2.49
N ALA A 71 -2.24 7.69 2.66
CA ALA A 71 -1.99 8.59 3.78
C ALA A 71 -2.27 7.94 5.15
N VAL A 72 -3.38 7.21 5.26
CA VAL A 72 -3.75 6.49 6.50
C VAL A 72 -2.78 5.36 6.79
N ASN A 73 -2.41 4.57 5.77
CA ASN A 73 -1.45 3.47 5.91
C ASN A 73 -0.10 3.98 6.43
N GLU A 74 0.43 5.07 5.88
CA GLU A 74 1.69 5.66 6.36
C GLU A 74 1.61 6.05 7.84
N VAL A 75 0.52 6.68 8.27
CA VAL A 75 0.32 7.08 9.68
C VAL A 75 0.23 5.85 10.59
N ALA A 76 -0.50 4.82 10.19
CA ALA A 76 -0.66 3.60 10.96
C ALA A 76 0.67 2.83 11.08
N VAL A 77 1.39 2.67 9.97
CA VAL A 77 2.71 2.00 9.94
C VAL A 77 3.72 2.77 10.79
N GLU A 78 3.77 4.10 10.69
CA GLU A 78 4.65 4.93 11.53
C GLU A 78 4.33 4.72 13.01
N SER A 79 3.04 4.67 13.37
CA SER A 79 2.61 4.45 14.76
C SER A 79 2.98 3.05 15.26
N PHE A 80 2.91 2.03 14.41
CA PHE A 80 3.37 0.67 14.72
C PHE A 80 4.88 0.63 14.95
N ILE A 81 5.68 1.24 14.06
CA ILE A 81 7.14 1.29 14.21
C ILE A 81 7.54 1.99 15.53
N LYS A 82 6.77 2.99 15.96
CA LYS A 82 6.95 3.68 17.25
C LYS A 82 6.39 2.92 18.46
N ASN A 83 5.92 1.68 18.28
CA ASN A 83 5.29 0.85 19.32
C ASN A 83 4.06 1.47 19.99
N ASN A 84 3.35 2.37 19.31
CA ASN A 84 2.13 2.99 19.81
C ASN A 84 0.90 2.10 19.59
N ILE A 85 0.93 1.22 18.59
CA ILE A 85 -0.15 0.32 18.21
C ILE A 85 0.40 -1.08 17.90
N SER A 86 -0.46 -2.10 17.98
CA SER A 86 -0.12 -3.48 17.54
C SER A 86 -0.14 -3.62 16.02
N PHE A 87 0.48 -4.68 15.50
CA PHE A 87 0.50 -4.97 14.06
C PHE A 87 -0.91 -5.12 13.48
N ASN A 88 -1.76 -5.88 14.17
CA ASN A 88 -3.14 -6.11 13.71
C ASN A 88 -4.01 -4.84 13.73
N ALA A 89 -3.65 -3.86 14.57
CA ALA A 89 -4.35 -2.58 14.62
C ALA A 89 -4.19 -1.75 13.35
N ILE A 90 -3.12 -1.96 12.56
CA ILE A 90 -2.90 -1.24 11.30
C ILE A 90 -4.13 -1.36 10.41
N ILE A 91 -4.60 -2.57 10.17
CA ILE A 91 -5.76 -2.82 9.29
C ILE A 91 -7.04 -2.22 9.85
N ASN A 92 -7.28 -2.34 11.16
CA ASN A 92 -8.46 -1.80 11.80
C ASN A 92 -8.52 -0.26 11.69
N ILE A 93 -7.38 0.40 11.89
CA ILE A 93 -7.26 1.86 11.75
C ILE A 93 -7.51 2.29 10.31
N ILE A 94 -7.01 1.54 9.33
CA ILE A 94 -7.25 1.81 7.91
C ILE A 94 -8.75 1.69 7.60
N GLU A 95 -9.39 0.58 7.97
CA GLU A 95 -10.82 0.36 7.74
C GLU A 95 -11.67 1.47 8.38
N GLU A 96 -11.43 1.78 9.65
CA GLU A 96 -12.14 2.82 10.37
C GLU A 96 -11.91 4.22 9.78
N SER A 97 -10.68 4.52 9.37
CA SER A 97 -10.37 5.80 8.74
C SER A 97 -11.07 5.97 7.40
N LEU A 98 -11.02 4.95 6.55
CA LEU A 98 -11.66 4.98 5.23
C LEU A 98 -13.18 5.09 5.33
N SER A 99 -13.82 4.50 6.35
CA SER A 99 -15.26 4.63 6.57
C SER A 99 -15.71 6.08 6.85
N LYS A 100 -14.82 6.94 7.34
CA LYS A 100 -15.06 8.36 7.63
C LYS A 100 -14.73 9.28 6.47
N ILE A 101 -14.18 8.75 5.37
CA ILE A 101 -13.80 9.52 4.19
C ILE A 101 -14.96 9.54 3.20
N LYS A 102 -15.23 10.72 2.65
CA LYS A 102 -16.22 10.92 1.60
C LYS A 102 -15.52 11.00 0.25
N SER A 103 -16.19 10.53 -0.80
CA SER A 103 -15.72 10.76 -2.16
C SER A 103 -15.69 12.25 -2.47
N ASN A 104 -14.57 12.71 -2.99
CA ASN A 104 -14.38 14.08 -3.45
C ASN A 104 -13.85 14.03 -4.90
N ASN A 105 -14.28 14.95 -5.72
CA ASN A 105 -13.68 15.18 -7.03
C ASN A 105 -12.29 15.78 -6.84
N ILE A 106 -11.37 15.37 -7.69
CA ILE A 106 -10.00 15.89 -7.74
C ILE A 106 -9.86 16.62 -9.06
N ASN A 107 -9.69 17.93 -8.97
CA ASN A 107 -9.60 18.80 -10.15
C ASN A 107 -8.17 19.32 -10.36
N ASN A 108 -7.38 19.36 -9.31
CA ASN A 108 -6.03 19.92 -9.31
C ASN A 108 -5.16 19.27 -8.22
N LEU A 109 -3.88 19.63 -8.20
CA LEU A 109 -2.90 19.09 -7.28
C LEU A 109 -3.21 19.48 -5.81
N GLU A 110 -3.77 20.65 -5.57
CA GLU A 110 -4.12 21.12 -4.23
C GLU A 110 -5.17 20.22 -3.58
N ASP A 111 -6.15 19.75 -4.34
CA ASP A 111 -7.17 18.80 -3.85
C ASP A 111 -6.53 17.53 -3.32
N ILE A 112 -5.45 17.05 -3.93
CA ILE A 112 -4.70 15.86 -3.48
C ILE A 112 -4.12 16.11 -2.09
N PHE A 113 -3.46 17.24 -1.87
CA PHE A 113 -2.89 17.58 -0.57
C PHE A 113 -3.96 17.79 0.51
N ILE A 114 -5.10 18.37 0.16
CA ILE A 114 -6.23 18.54 1.08
C ILE A 114 -6.76 17.18 1.54
N ILE A 115 -6.96 16.24 0.60
CA ILE A 115 -7.44 14.89 0.90
C ILE A 115 -6.44 14.13 1.74
N ASP A 116 -5.15 14.14 1.38
CA ASP A 116 -4.08 13.49 2.12
C ASP A 116 -4.02 13.99 3.57
N ASN A 117 -3.95 15.32 3.76
CA ASN A 117 -3.90 15.94 5.08
C ASN A 117 -5.14 15.61 5.93
N LYS A 118 -6.33 15.59 5.33
CA LYS A 118 -7.57 15.22 6.03
C LYS A 118 -7.53 13.75 6.47
N ALA A 119 -7.10 12.85 5.62
CA ALA A 119 -6.97 11.44 5.93
C ALA A 119 -5.99 11.18 7.08
N ARG A 120 -4.83 11.85 7.06
CA ARG A 120 -3.84 11.80 8.15
C ARG A 120 -4.40 12.31 9.47
N LYS A 121 -5.16 13.40 9.47
CA LYS A 121 -5.81 13.93 10.69
C LYS A 121 -6.80 12.93 11.27
N ILE A 122 -7.65 12.33 10.43
CA ILE A 122 -8.63 11.32 10.83
C ILE A 122 -7.92 10.12 11.47
N SER A 123 -6.91 9.56 10.81
CA SER A 123 -6.15 8.43 11.32
C SER A 123 -5.46 8.71 12.67
N LYS A 124 -4.82 9.87 12.80
CA LYS A 124 -4.20 10.31 14.07
C LYS A 124 -5.22 10.44 15.20
N GLN A 125 -6.43 10.95 14.91
CA GLN A 125 -7.50 11.05 15.90
C GLN A 125 -8.00 9.67 16.35
N ILE A 126 -8.17 8.73 15.40
CA ILE A 126 -8.57 7.36 15.70
C ILE A 126 -7.53 6.71 16.60
N ILE A 127 -6.24 6.80 16.26
CA ILE A 127 -5.15 6.24 17.09
C ILE A 127 -5.13 6.84 18.49
N LYS A 128 -5.33 8.16 18.61
CA LYS A 128 -5.33 8.86 19.91
C LYS A 128 -6.49 8.44 20.79
N ASN A 129 -7.67 8.19 20.22
CA ASN A 129 -8.91 7.92 20.94
C ASN A 129 -9.16 6.43 21.17
N GLY A 130 -8.48 5.54 20.43
CA GLY A 130 -8.65 4.09 20.52
C GLY A 130 -7.59 3.43 21.40
N ASN A 131 -7.90 2.19 21.84
CA ASN A 131 -6.93 1.31 22.50
C ASN A 131 -6.46 0.25 21.51
N PHE A 132 -5.36 0.51 20.83
CA PHE A 132 -4.80 -0.32 19.76
C PHE A 132 -3.50 -1.05 20.14
N LYS A 133 -3.24 -1.17 21.43
CA LYS A 133 -2.07 -1.90 21.95
C LYS A 133 -2.28 -3.41 21.95
#